data_5e6f7aa2e61f3278514625527ee2100a
#
_entry.id   5e6f7aa2e61f3278514625527ee2100a
#
_cell.length_a   1.000
_cell.length_b   1.000
_cell.length_c   1.000
_cell.angle_alpha   90.00
_cell.angle_beta   90.00
_cell.angle_gamma   90.00
#
_symmetry.space_group_name_H-M   'P 1'
#
loop_
_entity.id
_entity.type
_entity.pdbx_description
1 polymer ?
#
loop_
_entity_poly.entity_id
_entity_poly.type
_entity_poly.pdbx_seq_one_letter_code
_entity_poly.pdbx_strand_id
1 'polypeptide(L)'
;MIIDTITLIIGLSITLTTILALLLTPFWRKTKALPASHSNAPLPEVSILIPTHDNAPELKRNLPIFLQQEYAGEYRVIVVADKGDHDTEDLIKQLQSTYKNLYATYLPDSSRYMSRTKLAITLGVKAAHTEWITITDPTCKPQDEHWLASWAENMNDDSDFIMGYVAMDETSPAIWRFEHALLANQCLSSAQRGKAWATNCPNIALRKSRFMKEEGFRGNLQLVRGEYDFLVNKYARHHRTHVDARTSSWLYEEAPSKKTWNNRKMYFRASRPQLKGYKGHQLYALLSNFTLHAGVLTTLASALYAGLCHNWILLGVSVFYLLLIIIVHTLLCHKTIAFFDEHLSITKMFLYEMRMVWRSCKYKVNFMRADKNDFTSHKL
;
A
#
# COMPACT_ATOMS: atom_id res chain seq x y z
N MET A 1 5.28 -34.42 -43.12
CA MET A 1 5.83 -33.46 -42.15
C MET A 1 5.93 -34.18 -40.81
N ILE A 2 7.12 -34.59 -40.43
CA ILE A 2 7.33 -35.38 -39.20
C ILE A 2 7.62 -34.39 -38.08
N ILE A 3 6.75 -34.35 -37.06
CA ILE A 3 7.04 -33.60 -35.83
C ILE A 3 8.13 -34.40 -35.12
N ASP A 4 9.33 -33.86 -35.06
CA ASP A 4 10.44 -34.49 -34.37
C ASP A 4 10.29 -34.37 -32.84
N THR A 5 10.99 -35.21 -32.11
CA THR A 5 10.93 -35.28 -30.65
C THR A 5 11.32 -33.93 -30.02
N ILE A 6 12.25 -33.19 -30.62
CA ILE A 6 12.71 -31.88 -30.14
C ILE A 6 11.57 -30.84 -30.23
N THR A 7 10.89 -30.75 -31.38
CA THR A 7 9.73 -29.90 -31.57
C THR A 7 8.63 -30.19 -30.55
N LEU A 8 8.37 -31.46 -30.23
CA LEU A 8 7.37 -31.85 -29.25
C LEU A 8 7.77 -31.40 -27.82
N ILE A 9 9.03 -31.61 -27.42
CA ILE A 9 9.54 -31.18 -26.10
C ILE A 9 9.46 -29.67 -25.95
N ILE A 10 9.90 -28.92 -26.96
CA ILE A 10 9.82 -27.45 -26.94
C ILE A 10 8.35 -27.02 -26.86
N GLY A 11 7.46 -27.57 -27.67
CA GLY A 11 6.03 -27.28 -27.65
C GLY A 11 5.39 -27.51 -26.27
N LEU A 12 5.70 -28.64 -25.64
CA LEU A 12 5.23 -28.92 -24.28
C LEU A 12 5.80 -27.95 -23.26
N SER A 13 7.07 -27.58 -23.38
CA SER A 13 7.73 -26.64 -22.46
C SER A 13 7.12 -25.24 -22.54
N ILE A 14 6.87 -24.67 -23.72
CA ILE A 14 6.23 -23.37 -23.89
C ILE A 14 4.77 -23.38 -23.43
N THR A 15 4.06 -24.49 -23.68
CA THR A 15 2.68 -24.65 -23.19
C THR A 15 2.65 -24.64 -21.67
N LEU A 16 3.49 -25.42 -21.01
CA LEU A 16 3.56 -25.50 -19.55
C LEU A 16 3.92 -24.14 -18.93
N THR A 17 4.97 -23.48 -19.43
CA THR A 17 5.40 -22.17 -18.90
C THR A 17 4.35 -21.09 -19.12
N THR A 18 3.64 -21.11 -20.26
CA THR A 18 2.52 -20.18 -20.52
C THR A 18 1.36 -20.42 -19.56
N ILE A 19 0.94 -21.67 -19.38
CA ILE A 19 -0.13 -22.01 -18.42
C ILE A 19 0.24 -21.52 -17.01
N LEU A 20 1.46 -21.80 -16.56
CA LEU A 20 1.92 -21.36 -15.24
C LEU A 20 1.95 -19.83 -15.12
N ALA A 21 2.41 -19.10 -16.15
CA ALA A 21 2.40 -17.64 -16.18
C ALA A 21 0.96 -17.10 -16.04
N LEU A 22 0.01 -17.65 -16.77
CA LEU A 22 -1.38 -17.21 -16.73
C LEU A 22 -2.10 -17.59 -15.43
N LEU A 23 -1.81 -18.72 -14.82
CA LEU A 23 -2.44 -19.16 -13.57
C LEU A 23 -1.91 -18.42 -12.34
N LEU A 24 -0.61 -18.14 -12.32
CA LEU A 24 0.05 -17.54 -11.15
C LEU A 24 0.05 -16.02 -11.16
N THR A 25 -0.56 -15.36 -12.14
CA THR A 25 -0.62 -13.88 -12.14
C THR A 25 -1.38 -13.35 -10.92
N PRO A 26 -0.86 -12.28 -10.26
CA PRO A 26 -1.50 -11.70 -9.07
C PRO A 26 -2.81 -10.99 -9.40
N PHE A 27 -3.09 -10.71 -10.67
CA PHE A 27 -4.26 -9.94 -11.12
C PHE A 27 -5.58 -10.71 -11.11
N TRP A 28 -5.56 -12.02 -10.87
CA TRP A 28 -6.79 -12.76 -10.56
C TRP A 28 -7.40 -12.34 -9.22
N ARG A 29 -6.59 -11.81 -8.32
CA ARG A 29 -7.00 -11.40 -6.97
C ARG A 29 -7.19 -9.88 -6.95
N LYS A 30 -8.42 -9.46 -7.22
CA LYS A 30 -8.78 -8.03 -7.30
C LYS A 30 -9.37 -7.54 -6.00
N THR A 31 -9.04 -6.32 -5.64
CA THR A 31 -9.77 -5.56 -4.63
C THR A 31 -11.14 -5.18 -5.19
N LYS A 32 -12.15 -5.24 -4.34
CA LYS A 32 -13.52 -4.86 -4.67
C LYS A 32 -13.95 -3.69 -3.79
N ALA A 33 -14.66 -2.72 -4.39
CA ALA A 33 -15.41 -1.76 -3.61
C ALA A 33 -16.64 -2.48 -3.08
N LEU A 34 -16.62 -2.84 -1.80
CA LEU A 34 -17.77 -3.42 -1.13
C LEU A 34 -18.70 -2.28 -0.70
N PRO A 35 -20.03 -2.45 -0.73
CA PRO A 35 -20.93 -1.47 -0.15
C PRO A 35 -20.60 -1.29 1.33
N ALA A 36 -20.85 -0.09 1.85
CA ALA A 36 -20.73 0.15 3.27
C ALA A 36 -21.66 -0.78 4.04
N SER A 37 -21.26 -1.16 5.22
CA SER A 37 -22.14 -1.84 6.15
C SER A 37 -23.12 -0.82 6.70
N HIS A 38 -24.27 -0.64 6.03
CA HIS A 38 -25.32 0.27 6.51
C HIS A 38 -25.79 -0.20 7.89
N SER A 39 -25.29 0.41 8.92
CA SER A 39 -25.83 0.34 10.26
C SER A 39 -26.82 1.51 10.42
N ASN A 40 -28.03 1.24 10.90
CA ASN A 40 -28.95 2.30 11.33
C ASN A 40 -28.50 2.98 12.63
N ALA A 41 -27.33 2.62 13.16
CA ALA A 41 -26.73 3.24 14.34
C ALA A 41 -26.22 4.65 14.00
N PRO A 42 -26.25 5.58 14.97
CA PRO A 42 -25.66 6.90 14.79
C PRO A 42 -24.15 6.76 14.48
N LEU A 43 -23.63 7.67 13.65
CA LEU A 43 -22.21 7.69 13.33
C LEU A 43 -21.38 7.86 14.60
N PRO A 44 -20.28 7.10 14.77
CA PRO A 44 -19.48 7.14 15.99
C PRO A 44 -18.65 8.44 16.09
N GLU A 45 -18.25 8.78 17.30
CA GLU A 45 -17.23 9.80 17.50
C GLU A 45 -15.88 9.31 16.98
N VAL A 46 -15.14 10.19 16.25
CA VAL A 46 -13.88 9.83 15.58
C VAL A 46 -12.76 10.80 15.93
N SER A 47 -11.57 10.28 16.22
CA SER A 47 -10.34 11.06 16.23
C SER A 47 -9.52 10.79 14.96
N ILE A 48 -9.15 11.86 14.25
CA ILE A 48 -8.22 11.80 13.11
C ILE A 48 -6.83 12.13 13.64
N LEU A 49 -5.93 11.17 13.62
CA LEU A 49 -4.57 11.29 14.15
C LEU A 49 -3.57 11.50 13.03
N ILE A 50 -2.82 12.60 13.10
CA ILE A 50 -1.80 13.00 12.13
C ILE A 50 -0.47 13.16 12.87
N PRO A 51 0.41 12.12 12.87
CA PRO A 51 1.78 12.28 13.37
C PRO A 51 2.59 13.11 12.37
N THR A 52 3.26 14.17 12.82
CA THR A 52 4.06 15.04 11.96
C THR A 52 5.49 15.16 12.45
N HIS A 53 6.44 15.26 11.52
CA HIS A 53 7.87 15.46 11.76
C HIS A 53 8.48 16.16 10.55
N ASP A 54 8.90 17.38 10.70
CA ASP A 54 9.46 18.25 9.62
C ASP A 54 8.54 18.35 8.38
N ASN A 55 7.22 18.42 8.61
CA ASN A 55 6.21 18.44 7.54
C ASN A 55 5.29 19.68 7.60
N ALA A 56 5.77 20.80 8.13
CA ALA A 56 4.97 22.03 8.24
C ALA A 56 4.36 22.48 6.89
N PRO A 57 5.07 22.45 5.74
CA PRO A 57 4.49 22.84 4.45
C PRO A 57 3.34 21.94 4.00
N GLU A 58 3.47 20.61 4.14
CA GLU A 58 2.42 19.64 3.81
C GLU A 58 1.22 19.81 4.75
N LEU A 59 1.50 19.92 6.04
CA LEU A 59 0.47 20.12 7.06
C LEU A 59 -0.32 21.40 6.81
N LYS A 60 0.33 22.50 6.44
CA LYS A 60 -0.32 23.79 6.11
C LYS A 60 -1.33 23.65 4.97
N ARG A 61 -1.01 22.84 3.95
CA ARG A 61 -1.91 22.62 2.81
C ARG A 61 -3.04 21.66 3.12
N ASN A 62 -2.76 20.59 3.87
CA ASN A 62 -3.66 19.44 3.96
C ASN A 62 -4.52 19.43 5.24
N LEU A 63 -4.01 19.97 6.36
CA LEU A 63 -4.73 19.97 7.64
C LEU A 63 -6.07 20.70 7.60
N PRO A 64 -6.22 21.87 6.93
CA PRO A 64 -7.51 22.54 6.85
C PRO A 64 -8.63 21.67 6.25
N ILE A 65 -8.31 20.78 5.28
CA ILE A 65 -9.30 19.90 4.65
C ILE A 65 -9.81 18.85 5.65
N PHE A 66 -8.97 18.35 6.55
CA PHE A 66 -9.38 17.47 7.65
C PHE A 66 -10.21 18.20 8.71
N LEU A 67 -9.96 19.49 8.92
CA LEU A 67 -10.66 20.29 9.93
C LEU A 67 -12.06 20.75 9.48
N GLN A 68 -12.33 20.71 8.17
CA GLN A 68 -13.58 21.17 7.55
C GLN A 68 -14.48 20.01 7.09
N GLN A 69 -14.31 18.81 7.65
CA GLN A 69 -15.14 17.68 7.25
C GLN A 69 -16.59 17.85 7.70
N GLU A 70 -17.54 17.61 6.78
CA GLU A 70 -18.97 17.52 7.07
C GLU A 70 -19.29 16.15 7.67
N TYR A 71 -19.48 16.11 8.96
CA TYR A 71 -19.71 14.89 9.71
C TYR A 71 -20.83 15.05 10.72
N ALA A 72 -21.82 14.15 10.67
CA ALA A 72 -22.97 14.24 11.55
C ALA A 72 -22.67 13.84 13.01
N GLY A 73 -21.60 13.08 13.24
CA GLY A 73 -21.08 12.78 14.58
C GLY A 73 -20.07 13.83 15.05
N GLU A 74 -19.55 13.66 16.27
CA GLU A 74 -18.45 14.49 16.74
C GLU A 74 -17.12 13.95 16.24
N TYR A 75 -16.22 14.85 15.81
CA TYR A 75 -14.85 14.47 15.47
C TYR A 75 -13.82 15.50 15.93
N ARG A 76 -12.60 14.99 16.13
CA ARG A 76 -11.45 15.81 16.50
C ARG A 76 -10.24 15.42 15.66
N VAL A 77 -9.48 16.41 15.22
CA VAL A 77 -8.18 16.19 14.58
C VAL A 77 -7.09 16.36 15.64
N ILE A 78 -6.26 15.35 15.79
CA ILE A 78 -5.15 15.29 16.74
C ILE A 78 -3.85 15.33 15.96
N VAL A 79 -3.11 16.43 16.06
CA VAL A 79 -1.78 16.57 15.50
C VAL A 79 -0.75 16.30 16.60
N VAL A 80 0.19 15.39 16.30
CA VAL A 80 1.31 15.13 17.22
C VAL A 80 2.60 15.56 16.54
N ALA A 81 3.16 16.66 17.02
CA ALA A 81 4.34 17.30 16.45
C ALA A 81 5.57 17.16 17.36
N ASP A 82 6.75 17.43 16.82
CA ASP A 82 7.97 17.51 17.62
C ASP A 82 8.01 18.83 18.39
N LYS A 83 8.43 18.77 19.65
CA LYS A 83 8.70 19.98 20.42
C LYS A 83 9.92 20.68 19.82
N GLY A 84 9.80 21.99 19.58
CA GLY A 84 10.86 22.78 18.96
C GLY A 84 10.80 22.84 17.41
N ASP A 85 9.84 22.19 16.78
CA ASP A 85 9.48 22.45 15.38
C ASP A 85 8.60 23.72 15.35
N HIS A 86 9.27 24.88 15.38
CA HIS A 86 8.59 26.19 15.52
C HIS A 86 7.63 26.47 14.36
N ASP A 87 7.97 26.07 13.14
CA ASP A 87 7.11 26.28 11.97
C ASP A 87 5.79 25.51 12.11
N THR A 88 5.87 24.25 12.56
CA THR A 88 4.67 23.44 12.85
C THR A 88 3.91 23.96 14.08
N GLU A 89 4.60 24.36 15.15
CA GLU A 89 3.97 24.90 16.35
C GLU A 89 3.17 26.17 16.05
N ASP A 90 3.73 27.10 15.29
CA ASP A 90 3.08 28.38 14.96
C ASP A 90 1.90 28.16 14.01
N LEU A 91 2.03 27.26 13.02
CA LEU A 91 0.92 26.85 12.17
C LEU A 91 -0.25 26.28 13.00
N ILE A 92 0.04 25.37 13.93
CA ILE A 92 -0.98 24.76 14.80
C ILE A 92 -1.68 25.83 15.64
N LYS A 93 -0.94 26.74 16.29
CA LYS A 93 -1.51 27.84 17.07
C LYS A 93 -2.44 28.71 16.23
N GLN A 94 -2.03 29.06 15.01
CA GLN A 94 -2.85 29.80 14.05
C GLN A 94 -4.15 29.07 13.75
N LEU A 95 -4.10 27.78 13.43
CA LEU A 95 -5.28 26.99 13.08
C LEU A 95 -6.19 26.75 14.29
N GLN A 96 -5.66 26.58 15.50
CA GLN A 96 -6.44 26.41 16.73
C GLN A 96 -7.26 27.66 17.08
N SER A 97 -6.85 28.86 16.66
CA SER A 97 -7.65 30.07 16.82
C SER A 97 -8.94 30.06 16.00
N THR A 98 -8.94 29.30 14.90
CA THR A 98 -10.07 29.18 13.94
C THR A 98 -10.88 27.91 14.15
N TYR A 99 -10.20 26.77 14.40
CA TYR A 99 -10.83 25.45 14.43
C TYR A 99 -10.80 24.86 15.85
N LYS A 100 -11.96 24.77 16.48
CA LYS A 100 -12.11 24.24 17.85
C LYS A 100 -11.92 22.70 17.93
N ASN A 101 -12.08 22.00 16.81
CA ASN A 101 -11.89 20.56 16.68
C ASN A 101 -10.41 20.16 16.46
N LEU A 102 -9.46 21.12 16.47
CA LEU A 102 -8.03 20.84 16.42
C LEU A 102 -7.43 20.73 17.81
N TYR A 103 -6.83 19.57 18.10
CA TYR A 103 -6.03 19.33 19.29
C TYR A 103 -4.59 19.03 18.90
N ALA A 104 -3.63 19.56 19.65
CA ALA A 104 -2.22 19.27 19.43
C ALA A 104 -1.55 18.77 20.70
N THR A 105 -0.60 17.86 20.53
CA THR A 105 0.33 17.43 21.59
C THR A 105 1.73 17.30 21.00
N TYR A 106 2.73 17.34 21.86
CA TYR A 106 4.11 17.44 21.41
C TYR A 106 4.96 16.30 21.95
N LEU A 107 5.87 15.81 21.12
CA LEU A 107 6.85 14.80 21.48
C LEU A 107 7.98 15.42 22.30
N PRO A 108 8.38 14.81 23.43
CA PRO A 108 9.57 15.25 24.16
C PRO A 108 10.85 14.95 23.37
N ASP A 109 11.87 15.80 23.52
CA ASP A 109 13.15 15.68 22.81
C ASP A 109 13.95 14.42 23.18
N SER A 110 13.72 13.86 24.35
CA SER A 110 14.55 12.82 24.97
C SER A 110 14.15 11.38 24.66
N SER A 111 13.15 11.15 23.79
CA SER A 111 12.67 9.79 23.53
C SER A 111 13.58 9.02 22.55
N ARG A 112 14.37 8.07 23.08
CA ARG A 112 15.32 7.25 22.31
C ARG A 112 14.94 5.79 22.14
N TYR A 113 13.83 5.35 22.75
CA TYR A 113 13.46 3.92 22.79
C TYR A 113 12.58 3.44 21.61
N MET A 114 12.03 4.37 20.85
CA MET A 114 11.06 4.10 19.80
C MET A 114 11.20 5.16 18.70
N SER A 115 10.85 4.82 17.46
CA SER A 115 10.81 5.82 16.40
C SER A 115 9.83 6.95 16.72
N ARG A 116 10.16 8.17 16.31
CA ARG A 116 9.32 9.35 16.57
C ARG A 116 7.89 9.18 16.05
N THR A 117 7.71 8.64 14.84
CA THR A 117 6.37 8.39 14.28
C THR A 117 5.55 7.41 15.13
N LYS A 118 6.16 6.30 15.60
CA LYS A 118 5.45 5.33 16.46
C LYS A 118 5.12 5.93 17.82
N LEU A 119 6.01 6.75 18.37
CA LEU A 119 5.76 7.46 19.62
C LEU A 119 4.63 8.48 19.42
N ALA A 120 4.64 9.25 18.30
CA ALA A 120 3.60 10.19 17.96
C ALA A 120 2.23 9.49 17.86
N ILE A 121 2.16 8.36 17.16
CA ILE A 121 0.93 7.55 17.07
C ILE A 121 0.50 7.11 18.48
N THR A 122 1.43 6.61 19.29
CA THR A 122 1.10 6.14 20.66
C THR A 122 0.58 7.27 21.55
N LEU A 123 1.18 8.44 21.51
CA LEU A 123 0.73 9.62 22.28
C LEU A 123 -0.62 10.12 21.76
N GLY A 124 -0.80 10.19 20.44
CA GLY A 124 -2.07 10.61 19.86
C GLY A 124 -3.22 9.66 20.21
N VAL A 125 -2.99 8.34 20.16
CA VAL A 125 -3.97 7.34 20.60
C VAL A 125 -4.31 7.52 22.11
N LYS A 126 -3.34 7.79 22.95
CA LYS A 126 -3.59 8.06 24.38
C LYS A 126 -4.37 9.36 24.58
N ALA A 127 -4.08 10.40 23.81
CA ALA A 127 -4.74 11.69 23.89
C ALA A 127 -6.17 11.70 23.33
N ALA A 128 -6.51 10.76 22.45
CA ALA A 128 -7.85 10.61 21.90
C ALA A 128 -8.85 10.25 23.02
N HIS A 129 -10.05 10.82 22.97
CA HIS A 129 -11.17 10.46 23.87
C HIS A 129 -12.13 9.47 23.22
N THR A 130 -12.10 9.36 21.88
CA THR A 130 -12.98 8.52 21.09
C THR A 130 -12.47 7.08 21.01
N GLU A 131 -13.38 6.15 20.75
CA GLU A 131 -13.02 4.73 20.55
C GLU A 131 -12.42 4.51 19.14
N TRP A 132 -12.96 5.19 18.13
CA TRP A 132 -12.43 5.09 16.78
C TRP A 132 -11.34 6.13 16.51
N ILE A 133 -10.19 5.65 16.03
CA ILE A 133 -9.05 6.48 15.68
C ILE A 133 -8.65 6.16 14.25
N THR A 134 -8.76 7.17 13.39
CA THR A 134 -8.22 7.13 12.02
C THR A 134 -6.81 7.68 12.03
N ILE A 135 -5.86 6.98 11.43
CA ILE A 135 -4.45 7.39 11.39
C ILE A 135 -4.07 7.62 9.93
N THR A 136 -3.52 8.81 9.67
CA THR A 136 -3.04 9.20 8.34
C THR A 136 -1.69 9.93 8.42
N ASP A 137 -1.18 10.37 7.29
CA ASP A 137 0.11 11.06 7.14
C ASP A 137 -0.13 12.53 6.74
N PRO A 138 0.70 13.51 7.17
CA PRO A 138 0.55 14.92 6.79
C PRO A 138 0.65 15.18 5.27
N THR A 139 1.28 14.26 4.50
CA THR A 139 1.33 14.33 3.03
C THR A 139 0.03 13.92 2.35
N CYS A 140 -0.94 13.40 3.11
CA CYS A 140 -2.24 12.96 2.61
C CYS A 140 -3.32 14.01 2.88
N LYS A 141 -4.34 14.03 2.02
CA LYS A 141 -5.53 14.86 2.16
C LYS A 141 -6.78 14.11 1.73
N PRO A 142 -7.95 14.39 2.31
CA PRO A 142 -9.24 13.98 1.76
C PRO A 142 -9.50 14.56 0.37
N GLN A 143 -10.33 13.90 -0.42
CA GLN A 143 -10.78 14.42 -1.70
C GLN A 143 -11.69 15.64 -1.53
N ASP A 144 -12.60 15.54 -0.56
CA ASP A 144 -13.63 16.54 -0.27
C ASP A 144 -14.02 16.53 1.22
N GLU A 145 -15.01 17.32 1.57
CA GLU A 145 -15.57 17.47 2.93
C GLU A 145 -16.39 16.26 3.40
N HIS A 146 -16.74 15.32 2.53
CA HIS A 146 -17.60 14.16 2.88
C HIS A 146 -16.79 12.88 3.14
N TRP A 147 -15.46 12.94 3.02
CA TRP A 147 -14.60 11.77 3.21
C TRP A 147 -14.80 11.09 4.57
N LEU A 148 -14.86 11.88 5.66
CA LEU A 148 -15.00 11.32 7.01
C LEU A 148 -16.33 10.60 7.19
N ALA A 149 -17.41 11.17 6.64
CA ALA A 149 -18.73 10.53 6.67
C ALA A 149 -18.72 9.18 5.96
N SER A 150 -18.18 9.13 4.74
CA SER A 150 -18.05 7.88 3.97
C SER A 150 -17.16 6.86 4.67
N TRP A 151 -16.04 7.32 5.26
CA TRP A 151 -15.08 6.46 5.95
C TRP A 151 -15.68 5.84 7.22
N ALA A 152 -16.42 6.63 8.00
CA ALA A 152 -17.00 6.22 9.27
C ALA A 152 -18.19 5.25 9.14
N GLU A 153 -18.81 5.13 7.98
CA GLU A 153 -19.89 4.14 7.74
C GLU A 153 -19.46 2.70 8.06
N ASN A 154 -18.16 2.41 8.00
CA ASN A 154 -17.60 1.10 8.33
C ASN A 154 -17.16 0.95 9.80
N MET A 155 -17.28 2.01 10.60
CA MET A 155 -16.92 2.05 12.02
C MET A 155 -18.10 1.57 12.89
N ASN A 156 -18.36 0.28 12.86
CA ASN A 156 -19.46 -0.37 13.58
C ASN A 156 -18.95 -1.43 14.57
N ASP A 157 -19.86 -2.09 15.26
CA ASP A 157 -19.51 -3.09 16.31
C ASP A 157 -18.92 -4.39 15.73
N ASP A 158 -19.10 -4.66 14.45
CA ASP A 158 -18.53 -5.83 13.78
C ASP A 158 -17.09 -5.60 13.32
N SER A 159 -16.62 -4.34 13.36
CA SER A 159 -15.29 -3.94 12.91
C SER A 159 -14.39 -3.53 14.08
N ASP A 160 -13.13 -3.95 14.04
CA ASP A 160 -12.08 -3.48 14.94
C ASP A 160 -10.99 -2.72 14.19
N PHE A 161 -10.89 -2.94 12.88
CA PHE A 161 -9.85 -2.38 12.03
C PHE A 161 -10.38 -2.10 10.62
N ILE A 162 -10.07 -0.94 10.08
CA ILE A 162 -10.44 -0.55 8.72
C ILE A 162 -9.18 -0.23 7.92
N MET A 163 -9.12 -0.70 6.69
CA MET A 163 -8.04 -0.41 5.75
C MET A 163 -8.60 0.30 4.53
N GLY A 164 -8.02 1.44 4.17
CA GLY A 164 -8.38 2.20 2.99
C GLY A 164 -7.24 2.33 1.99
N TYR A 165 -7.53 3.02 0.90
CA TYR A 165 -6.58 3.34 -0.14
C TYR A 165 -6.16 4.81 -0.06
N VAL A 166 -4.95 5.08 -0.51
CA VAL A 166 -4.43 6.42 -0.76
C VAL A 166 -4.03 6.49 -2.22
N ALA A 167 -4.67 7.32 -3.00
CA ALA A 167 -4.32 7.57 -4.38
C ALA A 167 -3.07 8.46 -4.45
N MET A 168 -2.22 8.22 -5.41
CA MET A 168 -1.02 9.02 -5.64
C MET A 168 -1.32 10.10 -6.68
N ASP A 169 -0.82 11.31 -6.43
CA ASP A 169 -0.96 12.45 -7.35
C ASP A 169 -0.54 12.09 -8.79
N GLU A 170 -1.29 12.57 -9.78
CA GLU A 170 -1.10 12.25 -11.20
C GLU A 170 0.23 12.75 -11.77
N THR A 171 0.82 13.78 -11.17
CA THR A 171 2.14 14.30 -11.54
C THR A 171 3.27 13.35 -11.20
N SER A 172 2.99 12.33 -10.34
CA SER A 172 3.94 11.28 -10.03
C SER A 172 4.26 10.43 -11.27
N PRO A 173 5.51 9.94 -11.42
CA PRO A 173 5.86 9.08 -12.54
C PRO A 173 4.92 7.86 -12.65
N ALA A 174 4.38 7.61 -13.84
CA ALA A 174 3.39 6.54 -14.09
C ALA A 174 3.83 5.15 -13.57
N ILE A 175 5.13 4.85 -13.64
CA ILE A 175 5.67 3.58 -13.10
C ILE A 175 5.62 3.51 -11.57
N TRP A 176 5.65 4.66 -10.85
CA TRP A 176 5.49 4.68 -9.39
C TRP A 176 4.02 4.51 -9.01
N ARG A 177 3.12 5.19 -9.73
CA ARG A 177 1.67 5.03 -9.59
C ARG A 177 1.25 3.58 -9.83
N PHE A 178 1.78 2.96 -10.90
CA PHE A 178 1.58 1.54 -11.17
C PHE A 178 2.07 0.64 -10.02
N GLU A 179 3.30 0.84 -9.54
CA GLU A 179 3.88 0.06 -8.43
C GLU A 179 3.09 0.25 -7.13
N HIS A 180 2.58 1.47 -6.88
CA HIS A 180 1.74 1.79 -5.74
C HIS A 180 0.39 1.07 -5.80
N ALA A 181 -0.32 1.19 -6.93
CA ALA A 181 -1.61 0.54 -7.15
C ALA A 181 -1.51 -1.00 -7.11
N LEU A 182 -0.46 -1.58 -7.71
CA LEU A 182 -0.20 -3.02 -7.65
C LEU A 182 -0.04 -3.50 -6.20
N LEU A 183 0.75 -2.80 -5.40
CA LEU A 183 0.97 -3.16 -4.01
C LEU A 183 -0.29 -2.96 -3.17
N ALA A 184 -1.04 -1.87 -3.40
CA ALA A 184 -2.32 -1.63 -2.76
C ALA A 184 -3.30 -2.77 -3.06
N ASN A 185 -3.44 -3.17 -4.33
CA ASN A 185 -4.27 -4.32 -4.70
C ASN A 185 -3.85 -5.60 -3.95
N GLN A 186 -2.56 -5.89 -3.86
CA GLN A 186 -2.07 -7.08 -3.16
C GLN A 186 -2.42 -7.05 -1.67
N CYS A 187 -2.25 -5.92 -1.00
CA CYS A 187 -2.56 -5.76 0.41
C CYS A 187 -4.06 -5.81 0.69
N LEU A 188 -4.84 -4.97 0.00
CA LEU A 188 -6.28 -4.84 0.23
C LEU A 188 -7.05 -6.09 -0.18
N SER A 189 -6.75 -6.68 -1.36
CA SER A 189 -7.40 -7.93 -1.78
C SER A 189 -7.03 -9.12 -0.88
N SER A 190 -5.84 -9.11 -0.28
CA SER A 190 -5.46 -10.11 0.74
C SER A 190 -6.24 -9.90 2.04
N ALA A 191 -6.41 -8.67 2.48
CA ALA A 191 -7.19 -8.31 3.66
C ALA A 191 -8.67 -8.68 3.49
N GLN A 192 -9.28 -8.42 2.32
CA GLN A 192 -10.65 -8.83 2.00
C GLN A 192 -10.86 -10.35 2.07
N ARG A 193 -9.80 -11.14 1.89
CA ARG A 193 -9.84 -12.61 2.07
C ARG A 193 -9.44 -13.04 3.49
N GLY A 194 -9.40 -12.12 4.45
CA GLY A 194 -9.05 -12.40 5.84
C GLY A 194 -7.56 -12.70 6.07
N LYS A 195 -6.69 -12.30 5.15
CA LYS A 195 -5.23 -12.51 5.22
C LYS A 195 -4.49 -11.18 5.13
N ALA A 196 -4.93 -10.21 5.94
CA ALA A 196 -4.23 -8.93 6.07
C ALA A 196 -2.81 -9.15 6.60
N TRP A 197 -1.81 -8.54 5.97
CA TRP A 197 -0.42 -8.71 6.38
C TRP A 197 0.39 -7.41 6.37
N ALA A 198 0.02 -6.44 5.55
CA ALA A 198 0.68 -5.14 5.40
C ALA A 198 -0.23 -4.14 4.69
N THR A 199 0.20 -2.89 4.62
CA THR A 199 -0.39 -1.85 3.78
C THR A 199 0.71 -0.97 3.19
N ASN A 200 0.43 -0.26 2.11
CA ASN A 200 1.28 0.81 1.60
C ASN A 200 0.61 2.19 1.72
N CYS A 201 -0.55 2.22 2.37
CA CYS A 201 -1.41 3.39 2.45
C CYS A 201 -1.59 3.81 3.92
N PRO A 202 -1.25 5.05 4.30
CA PRO A 202 -1.56 5.62 5.61
C PRO A 202 -3.02 6.09 5.66
N ASN A 203 -3.96 5.17 5.46
CA ASN A 203 -5.40 5.35 5.57
C ASN A 203 -5.96 4.13 6.30
N ILE A 204 -5.89 4.16 7.63
CA ILE A 204 -6.34 3.07 8.49
C ILE A 204 -7.14 3.64 9.66
N ALA A 205 -8.12 2.87 10.12
CA ALA A 205 -8.78 3.16 11.39
C ALA A 205 -8.75 1.94 12.30
N LEU A 206 -8.68 2.17 13.60
CA LEU A 206 -8.65 1.12 14.62
C LEU A 206 -9.34 1.57 15.92
N ARG A 207 -9.75 0.58 16.71
CA ARG A 207 -10.30 0.83 18.05
C ARG A 207 -9.19 1.14 19.05
N LYS A 208 -9.34 2.26 19.80
CA LYS A 208 -8.43 2.67 20.87
C LYS A 208 -8.25 1.57 21.92
N SER A 209 -9.36 0.98 22.36
CA SER A 209 -9.36 -0.10 23.36
C SER A 209 -8.47 -1.27 22.94
N ARG A 210 -8.50 -1.65 21.65
CA ARG A 210 -7.67 -2.70 21.08
C ARG A 210 -6.19 -2.33 21.10
N PHE A 211 -5.87 -1.10 20.63
CA PHE A 211 -4.50 -0.60 20.63
C PHE A 211 -3.89 -0.59 22.05
N MET A 212 -4.66 -0.12 23.02
CA MET A 212 -4.22 -0.06 24.42
C MET A 212 -4.07 -1.44 25.04
N LYS A 213 -5.05 -2.32 24.85
CA LYS A 213 -5.03 -3.69 25.39
C LYS A 213 -3.85 -4.53 24.87
N GLU A 214 -3.49 -4.33 23.61
CA GLU A 214 -2.41 -5.08 22.96
C GLU A 214 -1.07 -4.30 22.98
N GLU A 215 -0.95 -3.27 23.83
CA GLU A 215 0.28 -2.52 24.10
C GLU A 215 0.92 -1.89 22.84
N GLY A 216 0.10 -1.34 21.96
CA GLY A 216 0.54 -0.52 20.81
C GLY A 216 1.58 -1.18 19.94
N PHE A 217 2.75 -0.57 19.84
CA PHE A 217 3.87 -1.05 19.01
C PHE A 217 4.79 -2.07 19.67
N ARG A 218 4.40 -2.66 20.81
CA ARG A 218 5.18 -3.74 21.42
C ARG A 218 5.42 -4.88 20.41
N GLY A 219 6.68 -5.26 20.24
CA GLY A 219 7.15 -6.23 19.24
C GLY A 219 7.72 -5.61 17.95
N ASN A 220 7.68 -4.27 17.82
CA ASN A 220 8.26 -3.56 16.65
C ASN A 220 8.93 -2.23 17.03
N LEU A 221 9.45 -2.12 18.23
CA LEU A 221 10.06 -0.88 18.74
C LEU A 221 11.39 -0.56 18.07
N GLN A 222 12.13 -1.60 17.67
CA GLN A 222 13.48 -1.50 17.14
C GLN A 222 13.56 -0.91 15.71
N LEU A 223 12.47 -0.84 14.97
CA LEU A 223 12.47 -0.32 13.61
C LEU A 223 12.08 1.15 13.56
N VAL A 224 12.78 1.93 12.75
CA VAL A 224 12.50 3.36 12.55
C VAL A 224 11.18 3.59 11.82
N ARG A 225 10.86 2.76 10.82
CA ARG A 225 9.65 2.87 9.99
C ARG A 225 8.91 1.54 9.89
N GLY A 226 7.75 1.55 9.23
CA GLY A 226 6.89 0.37 9.04
C GLY A 226 5.75 0.32 10.04
N GLU A 227 5.39 1.46 10.61
CA GLU A 227 4.32 1.64 11.58
C GLU A 227 2.98 1.14 11.06
N TYR A 228 2.55 1.57 9.88
CA TYR A 228 1.27 1.18 9.28
C TYR A 228 1.23 -0.31 8.94
N ASP A 229 2.31 -0.82 8.32
CA ASP A 229 2.46 -2.26 8.05
C ASP A 229 2.32 -3.09 9.32
N PHE A 230 2.95 -2.65 10.41
CA PHE A 230 2.91 -3.34 11.69
C PHE A 230 1.51 -3.27 12.34
N LEU A 231 0.84 -2.11 12.28
CA LEU A 231 -0.52 -1.97 12.79
C LEU A 231 -1.47 -2.92 12.07
N VAL A 232 -1.42 -2.97 10.74
CA VAL A 232 -2.21 -3.95 9.97
C VAL A 232 -1.87 -5.38 10.39
N ASN A 233 -0.59 -5.73 10.44
CA ASN A 233 -0.15 -7.09 10.76
C ASN A 233 -0.58 -7.55 12.14
N LYS A 234 -0.60 -6.64 13.12
CA LYS A 234 -0.94 -6.93 14.51
C LYS A 234 -2.45 -6.90 14.77
N TYR A 235 -3.14 -5.88 14.24
CA TYR A 235 -4.52 -5.57 14.63
C TYR A 235 -5.58 -6.02 13.63
N ALA A 236 -5.24 -6.16 12.33
CA ALA A 236 -6.20 -6.61 11.33
C ALA A 236 -6.49 -8.11 11.47
N ARG A 237 -7.62 -8.44 12.07
CA ARG A 237 -8.06 -9.82 12.32
C ARG A 237 -9.10 -10.26 11.32
N HIS A 238 -9.06 -11.53 10.97
CA HIS A 238 -10.10 -12.14 10.14
C HIS A 238 -11.50 -11.89 10.74
N HIS A 239 -12.47 -11.59 9.90
CA HIS A 239 -13.87 -11.26 10.24
C HIS A 239 -14.11 -9.94 10.99
N ARG A 240 -13.09 -9.24 11.49
CA ARG A 240 -13.22 -7.94 12.16
C ARG A 240 -12.41 -6.83 11.50
N THR A 241 -11.92 -7.10 10.28
CA THR A 241 -11.22 -6.12 9.44
C THR A 241 -12.07 -5.83 8.23
N HIS A 242 -12.42 -4.56 8.07
CA HIS A 242 -13.10 -4.07 6.89
C HIS A 242 -12.09 -3.42 5.94
N VAL A 243 -12.29 -3.60 4.63
CA VAL A 243 -11.51 -2.92 3.59
C VAL A 243 -12.43 -1.97 2.84
N ASP A 244 -12.26 -0.69 3.06
CA ASP A 244 -12.97 0.34 2.31
C ASP A 244 -12.15 0.80 1.11
N ALA A 245 -12.54 0.34 -0.06
CA ALA A 245 -11.90 0.68 -1.32
C ALA A 245 -12.79 1.56 -2.21
N ARG A 246 -13.86 2.15 -1.65
CA ARG A 246 -14.72 3.11 -2.35
C ARG A 246 -13.95 4.42 -2.56
N THR A 247 -14.15 5.06 -3.70
CA THR A 247 -13.48 6.33 -4.05
C THR A 247 -13.79 7.45 -3.05
N SER A 248 -15.02 7.47 -2.49
CA SER A 248 -15.43 8.44 -1.46
C SER A 248 -14.63 8.32 -0.14
N SER A 249 -13.97 7.19 0.10
CA SER A 249 -13.14 6.95 1.29
C SER A 249 -11.65 7.03 1.02
N TRP A 250 -11.24 7.42 -0.19
CA TRP A 250 -9.83 7.56 -0.52
C TRP A 250 -9.23 8.82 0.06
N LEU A 251 -7.96 8.71 0.42
CA LEU A 251 -7.09 9.86 0.60
C LEU A 251 -6.21 10.04 -0.64
N TYR A 252 -5.63 11.21 -0.79
CA TYR A 252 -4.73 11.57 -1.89
C TYR A 252 -3.38 11.97 -1.32
N GLU A 253 -2.31 11.34 -1.79
CA GLU A 253 -0.93 11.66 -1.42
C GLU A 253 -0.29 12.55 -2.48
N GLU A 254 0.34 13.65 -2.07
CA GLU A 254 1.14 14.50 -2.94
C GLU A 254 2.30 13.71 -3.56
N ALA A 255 2.74 14.13 -4.76
CA ALA A 255 3.82 13.45 -5.47
C ALA A 255 5.10 13.42 -4.63
N PRO A 256 5.58 12.24 -4.21
CA PRO A 256 6.79 12.15 -3.40
C PRO A 256 8.03 12.48 -4.24
N SER A 257 9.04 13.07 -3.60
CA SER A 257 10.35 13.22 -4.22
C SER A 257 10.96 11.85 -4.54
N LYS A 258 11.92 11.81 -5.49
CA LYS A 258 12.65 10.57 -5.82
C LYS A 258 13.38 9.98 -4.61
N LYS A 259 13.90 10.82 -3.71
CA LYS A 259 14.55 10.42 -2.47
C LYS A 259 13.55 9.76 -1.53
N THR A 260 12.41 10.42 -1.28
CA THR A 260 11.31 9.91 -0.44
C THR A 260 10.79 8.57 -0.95
N TRP A 261 10.52 8.46 -2.26
CA TRP A 261 10.08 7.22 -2.87
C TRP A 261 11.07 6.06 -2.67
N ASN A 262 12.36 6.29 -2.95
CA ASN A 262 13.39 5.25 -2.77
C ASN A 262 13.55 4.86 -1.29
N ASN A 263 13.56 5.83 -0.37
CA ASN A 263 13.64 5.56 1.06
C ASN A 263 12.47 4.71 1.55
N ARG A 264 11.22 5.03 1.11
CA ARG A 264 10.03 4.22 1.42
C ARG A 264 10.23 2.75 1.02
N LYS A 265 10.79 2.50 -0.17
CA LYS A 265 11.06 1.12 -0.64
C LYS A 265 12.15 0.42 0.18
N MET A 266 13.15 1.14 0.64
CA MET A 266 14.18 0.58 1.53
C MET A 266 13.61 0.26 2.92
N TYR A 267 12.79 1.14 3.49
CA TYR A 267 12.10 0.85 4.74
C TYR A 267 11.16 -0.36 4.65
N PHE A 268 10.45 -0.55 3.53
CA PHE A 268 9.67 -1.78 3.31
C PHE A 268 10.55 -3.03 3.31
N ARG A 269 11.78 -2.93 2.77
CA ARG A 269 12.74 -4.05 2.80
C ARG A 269 13.25 -4.37 4.22
N ALA A 270 13.37 -3.37 5.07
CA ALA A 270 13.78 -3.54 6.46
C ALA A 270 12.65 -4.10 7.33
N SER A 271 11.42 -3.61 7.18
CA SER A 271 10.31 -3.87 8.08
C SER A 271 9.50 -5.13 7.73
N ARG A 272 9.17 -5.34 6.46
CA ARG A 272 8.24 -6.39 6.03
C ARG A 272 8.70 -7.83 6.29
N PRO A 273 10.00 -8.18 6.22
CA PRO A 273 10.45 -9.54 6.58
C PRO A 273 10.11 -9.98 8.00
N GLN A 274 9.84 -9.03 8.89
CA GLN A 274 9.46 -9.29 10.30
C GLN A 274 7.96 -9.52 10.48
N LEU A 275 7.15 -9.27 9.45
CA LEU A 275 5.70 -9.40 9.51
C LEU A 275 5.25 -10.86 9.35
N LYS A 276 4.21 -11.24 10.09
CA LYS A 276 3.57 -12.55 9.92
C LYS A 276 2.96 -12.65 8.51
N GLY A 277 3.15 -13.80 7.87
CA GLY A 277 2.62 -14.04 6.52
C GLY A 277 3.49 -13.52 5.37
N TYR A 278 4.46 -12.64 5.63
CA TYR A 278 5.32 -12.06 4.60
C TYR A 278 6.00 -13.10 3.68
N LYS A 279 6.56 -14.17 4.25
CA LYS A 279 7.26 -15.21 3.48
C LYS A 279 6.37 -15.86 2.42
N GLY A 280 5.11 -16.14 2.75
CA GLY A 280 4.14 -16.70 1.79
C GLY A 280 3.80 -15.73 0.65
N HIS A 281 3.58 -14.45 0.98
CA HIS A 281 3.35 -13.41 -0.03
C HIS A 281 4.58 -13.18 -0.91
N GLN A 282 5.77 -13.19 -0.32
CA GLN A 282 7.03 -13.06 -1.06
C GLN A 282 7.25 -14.24 -2.01
N LEU A 283 7.04 -15.48 -1.54
CA LEU A 283 7.17 -16.68 -2.37
C LEU A 283 6.20 -16.64 -3.55
N TYR A 284 4.94 -16.30 -3.30
CA TYR A 284 3.94 -16.14 -4.36
C TYR A 284 4.36 -15.09 -5.40
N ALA A 285 4.84 -13.92 -4.95
CA ALA A 285 5.33 -12.87 -5.84
C ALA A 285 6.55 -13.33 -6.66
N LEU A 286 7.48 -14.07 -6.04
CA LEU A 286 8.64 -14.63 -6.75
C LEU A 286 8.22 -15.65 -7.80
N LEU A 287 7.32 -16.58 -7.47
CA LEU A 287 6.82 -17.58 -8.41
C LEU A 287 6.06 -16.94 -9.57
N SER A 288 5.17 -15.99 -9.31
CA SER A 288 4.45 -15.26 -10.34
C SER A 288 5.40 -14.52 -11.30
N ASN A 289 6.36 -13.79 -10.76
CA ASN A 289 7.35 -13.09 -11.58
C ASN A 289 8.24 -14.07 -12.37
N PHE A 290 8.67 -15.15 -11.75
CA PHE A 290 9.49 -16.15 -12.40
C PHE A 290 8.75 -16.81 -13.58
N THR A 291 7.51 -17.25 -13.38
CA THR A 291 6.72 -17.91 -14.42
C THR A 291 6.40 -16.97 -15.59
N LEU A 292 6.11 -15.70 -15.33
CA LEU A 292 5.91 -14.70 -16.37
C LEU A 292 7.17 -14.52 -17.23
N HIS A 293 8.33 -14.31 -16.61
CA HIS A 293 9.58 -14.11 -17.34
C HIS A 293 10.03 -15.40 -18.03
N ALA A 294 9.87 -16.57 -17.39
CA ALA A 294 10.15 -17.85 -18.01
C ALA A 294 9.25 -18.09 -19.23
N GLY A 295 7.94 -17.80 -19.13
CA GLY A 295 7.00 -17.93 -20.25
C GLY A 295 7.40 -17.05 -21.44
N VAL A 296 7.74 -15.77 -21.19
CA VAL A 296 8.20 -14.86 -22.25
C VAL A 296 9.53 -15.32 -22.86
N LEU A 297 10.51 -15.70 -22.04
CA LEU A 297 11.83 -16.13 -22.52
C LEU A 297 11.76 -17.45 -23.30
N THR A 298 11.00 -18.43 -22.82
CA THR A 298 10.87 -19.72 -23.51
C THR A 298 10.14 -19.58 -24.83
N THR A 299 9.09 -18.75 -24.92
CA THR A 299 8.39 -18.50 -26.19
C THR A 299 9.27 -17.76 -27.20
N LEU A 300 10.05 -16.75 -26.75
CA LEU A 300 11.01 -16.05 -27.64
C LEU A 300 12.13 -16.96 -28.12
N ALA A 301 12.72 -17.77 -27.23
CA ALA A 301 13.78 -18.72 -27.58
C ALA A 301 13.27 -19.79 -28.56
N SER A 302 12.04 -20.28 -28.33
CA SER A 302 11.39 -21.23 -29.23
C SER A 302 11.10 -20.63 -30.60
N ALA A 303 10.63 -19.39 -30.68
CA ALA A 303 10.39 -18.68 -31.93
C ALA A 303 11.70 -18.50 -32.72
N LEU A 304 12.78 -18.09 -32.04
CA LEU A 304 14.11 -17.99 -32.65
C LEU A 304 14.61 -19.31 -33.20
N TYR A 305 14.56 -20.39 -32.39
CA TYR A 305 14.94 -21.73 -32.82
C TYR A 305 14.11 -22.20 -34.04
N ALA A 306 12.78 -22.04 -33.97
CA ALA A 306 11.88 -22.43 -35.05
C ALA A 306 12.17 -21.67 -36.37
N GLY A 307 12.49 -20.38 -36.27
CA GLY A 307 12.90 -19.56 -37.43
C GLY A 307 14.20 -20.08 -38.07
N LEU A 308 15.21 -20.37 -37.24
CA LEU A 308 16.50 -20.87 -37.70
C LEU A 308 16.40 -22.28 -38.35
N CYS A 309 15.51 -23.13 -37.82
CA CYS A 309 15.28 -24.49 -38.33
C CYS A 309 14.18 -24.55 -39.38
N HIS A 310 13.63 -23.40 -39.84
CA HIS A 310 12.52 -23.34 -40.78
C HIS A 310 11.28 -24.15 -40.37
N ASN A 311 11.06 -24.31 -39.04
CA ASN A 311 9.90 -25.02 -38.49
C ASN A 311 8.74 -24.04 -38.28
N TRP A 312 7.97 -23.80 -39.35
CA TRP A 312 6.89 -22.80 -39.36
C TRP A 312 5.74 -23.08 -38.39
N ILE A 313 5.51 -24.38 -38.08
CA ILE A 313 4.47 -24.74 -37.09
C ILE A 313 4.89 -24.33 -35.70
N LEU A 314 6.09 -24.69 -35.27
CA LEU A 314 6.62 -24.32 -33.96
C LEU A 314 6.74 -22.80 -33.86
N LEU A 315 7.11 -22.11 -34.94
CA LEU A 315 7.12 -20.65 -34.99
C LEU A 315 5.71 -20.07 -34.72
N GLY A 316 4.69 -20.57 -35.45
CA GLY A 316 3.31 -20.13 -35.27
C GLY A 316 2.80 -20.35 -33.83
N VAL A 317 3.08 -21.52 -33.27
CA VAL A 317 2.73 -21.86 -31.89
C VAL A 317 3.43 -20.91 -30.86
N SER A 318 4.73 -20.67 -31.07
CA SER A 318 5.50 -19.78 -30.19
C SER A 318 5.00 -18.34 -30.22
N VAL A 319 4.70 -17.81 -31.41
CA VAL A 319 4.13 -16.47 -31.56
C VAL A 319 2.74 -16.39 -30.92
N PHE A 320 1.90 -17.42 -31.14
CA PHE A 320 0.58 -17.49 -30.52
C PHE A 320 0.66 -17.42 -28.99
N TYR A 321 1.51 -18.23 -28.34
CA TYR A 321 1.65 -18.23 -26.90
C TYR A 321 2.25 -16.93 -26.36
N LEU A 322 3.19 -16.33 -27.07
CA LEU A 322 3.74 -15.01 -26.71
C LEU A 322 2.65 -13.94 -26.73
N LEU A 323 1.86 -13.89 -27.79
CA LEU A 323 0.74 -12.94 -27.88
C LEU A 323 -0.31 -13.21 -26.80
N LEU A 324 -0.61 -14.47 -26.51
CA LEU A 324 -1.55 -14.85 -25.47
C LEU A 324 -1.10 -14.36 -24.08
N ILE A 325 0.18 -14.54 -23.72
CA ILE A 325 0.75 -14.02 -22.47
C ILE A 325 0.58 -12.48 -22.43
N ILE A 326 1.03 -11.78 -23.47
CA ILE A 326 0.98 -10.30 -23.51
C ILE A 326 -0.46 -9.79 -23.39
N ILE A 327 -1.38 -10.32 -24.17
CA ILE A 327 -2.78 -9.87 -24.19
C ILE A 327 -3.44 -10.15 -22.84
N VAL A 328 -3.36 -11.38 -22.33
CA VAL A 328 -4.04 -11.75 -21.10
C VAL A 328 -3.48 -10.97 -19.90
N HIS A 329 -2.15 -10.87 -19.76
CA HIS A 329 -1.53 -10.08 -18.71
C HIS A 329 -1.90 -8.60 -18.82
N THR A 330 -1.85 -8.01 -20.03
CA THR A 330 -2.25 -6.61 -20.25
C THR A 330 -3.69 -6.36 -19.80
N LEU A 331 -4.63 -7.21 -20.21
CA LEU A 331 -6.06 -7.04 -19.89
C LEU A 331 -6.33 -7.23 -18.39
N LEU A 332 -5.78 -8.26 -17.78
CA LEU A 332 -5.97 -8.53 -16.35
C LEU A 332 -5.31 -7.44 -15.49
N CYS A 333 -4.10 -7.04 -15.86
CA CYS A 333 -3.36 -5.96 -15.21
C CYS A 333 -4.14 -4.66 -15.31
N HIS A 334 -4.54 -4.25 -16.51
CA HIS A 334 -5.33 -3.03 -16.72
C HIS A 334 -6.62 -3.04 -15.90
N LYS A 335 -7.42 -4.11 -16.00
CA LYS A 335 -8.68 -4.22 -15.24
C LYS A 335 -8.49 -4.14 -13.72
N THR A 336 -7.31 -4.51 -13.21
CA THR A 336 -7.00 -4.47 -11.77
C THR A 336 -6.47 -3.10 -11.36
N ILE A 337 -5.58 -2.52 -12.18
CA ILE A 337 -4.90 -1.26 -11.86
C ILE A 337 -5.80 -0.06 -12.14
N ALA A 338 -6.62 -0.09 -13.20
CA ALA A 338 -7.57 0.96 -13.50
C ALA A 338 -8.60 1.20 -12.38
N PHE A 339 -8.81 0.22 -11.50
CA PHE A 339 -9.61 0.41 -10.29
C PHE A 339 -8.99 1.44 -9.33
N PHE A 340 -7.67 1.56 -9.31
CA PHE A 340 -6.91 2.46 -8.43
C PHE A 340 -6.41 3.71 -9.14
N ASP A 341 -6.18 3.61 -10.45
CA ASP A 341 -5.62 4.69 -11.27
C ASP A 341 -6.05 4.47 -12.74
N GLU A 342 -7.11 5.14 -13.14
CA GLU A 342 -7.68 5.04 -14.48
C GLU A 342 -6.85 5.72 -15.56
N HIS A 343 -5.96 6.67 -15.19
CA HIS A 343 -5.12 7.41 -16.13
C HIS A 343 -3.90 6.62 -16.62
N LEU A 344 -3.67 5.41 -16.09
CA LEU A 344 -2.56 4.58 -16.54
C LEU A 344 -2.88 3.88 -17.86
N SER A 345 -2.05 4.15 -18.89
CA SER A 345 -2.23 3.62 -20.25
C SER A 345 -2.16 2.10 -20.30
N ILE A 346 -3.18 1.48 -20.91
CA ILE A 346 -3.27 0.02 -21.11
C ILE A 346 -2.05 -0.52 -21.90
N THR A 347 -1.57 0.20 -22.90
CA THR A 347 -0.45 -0.23 -23.75
C THR A 347 0.87 -0.41 -23.00
N LYS A 348 1.02 0.25 -21.84
CA LYS A 348 2.23 0.19 -21.02
C LYS A 348 2.14 -0.83 -19.88
N MET A 349 0.95 -1.42 -19.62
CA MET A 349 0.73 -2.30 -18.47
C MET A 349 1.67 -3.50 -18.43
N PHE A 350 1.78 -4.23 -19.52
CA PHE A 350 2.69 -5.38 -19.62
C PHE A 350 4.15 -4.99 -19.40
N LEU A 351 4.58 -3.87 -19.97
CA LEU A 351 5.94 -3.36 -19.79
C LEU A 351 6.21 -2.93 -18.35
N TYR A 352 5.21 -2.33 -17.68
CA TYR A 352 5.34 -1.98 -16.26
C TYR A 352 5.45 -3.24 -15.40
N GLU A 353 4.62 -4.26 -15.64
CA GLU A 353 4.68 -5.53 -14.94
C GLU A 353 6.07 -6.19 -15.10
N MET A 354 6.56 -6.31 -16.32
CA MET A 354 7.91 -6.86 -16.60
C MET A 354 9.02 -6.08 -15.89
N ARG A 355 8.88 -4.76 -15.76
CA ARG A 355 9.89 -3.91 -15.07
C ARG A 355 9.88 -4.07 -13.55
N MET A 356 8.82 -4.60 -12.93
CA MET A 356 8.74 -4.71 -11.47
C MET A 356 9.85 -5.59 -10.89
N VAL A 357 10.24 -6.66 -11.55
CA VAL A 357 11.34 -7.52 -11.13
C VAL A 357 12.65 -6.74 -11.04
N TRP A 358 13.00 -6.01 -12.10
CA TRP A 358 14.23 -5.20 -12.16
C TRP A 358 14.24 -4.09 -11.12
N ARG A 359 13.09 -3.43 -10.91
CA ARG A 359 12.95 -2.43 -9.83
C ARG A 359 13.12 -3.07 -8.46
N SER A 360 12.52 -4.22 -8.23
CA SER A 360 12.67 -4.97 -6.98
C SER A 360 14.12 -5.38 -6.73
N CYS A 361 14.83 -5.85 -7.76
CA CYS A 361 16.27 -6.15 -7.70
C CYS A 361 17.08 -4.90 -7.35
N LYS A 362 16.82 -3.77 -8.01
CA LYS A 362 17.46 -2.48 -7.73
C LYS A 362 17.27 -2.06 -6.25
N TYR A 363 16.05 -2.12 -5.73
CA TYR A 363 15.79 -1.80 -4.32
C TYR A 363 16.49 -2.77 -3.37
N LYS A 364 16.59 -4.06 -3.73
CA LYS A 364 17.34 -5.05 -2.94
C LYS A 364 18.83 -4.70 -2.89
N VAL A 365 19.43 -4.36 -4.02
CA VAL A 365 20.85 -3.95 -4.09
C VAL A 365 21.07 -2.67 -3.29
N ASN A 366 20.22 -1.67 -3.42
CA ASN A 366 20.30 -0.43 -2.65
C ASN A 366 20.21 -0.72 -1.14
N PHE A 367 19.27 -1.57 -0.73
CA PHE A 367 19.13 -1.97 0.68
C PHE A 367 20.35 -2.75 1.20
N MET A 368 20.98 -3.59 0.37
CA MET A 368 22.20 -4.31 0.77
C MET A 368 23.40 -3.38 0.97
N ARG A 369 23.45 -2.27 0.21
CA ARG A 369 24.52 -1.25 0.31
C ARG A 369 24.26 -0.21 1.39
N ALA A 370 23.03 -0.07 1.87
CA ALA A 370 22.69 0.88 2.92
C ALA A 370 23.21 0.46 4.29
N ASP A 371 23.52 1.43 5.14
CA ASP A 371 23.83 1.17 6.55
C ASP A 371 22.59 0.60 7.25
N LYS A 372 22.71 -0.59 7.84
CA LYS A 372 21.59 -1.26 8.53
C LYS A 372 21.14 -0.51 9.78
N ASN A 373 22.02 0.29 10.37
CA ASN A 373 21.68 1.11 11.51
C ASN A 373 20.67 2.22 11.17
N ASP A 374 20.57 2.65 9.90
CA ASP A 374 19.58 3.65 9.49
C ASP A 374 18.13 3.16 9.60
N PHE A 375 17.95 1.85 9.73
CA PHE A 375 16.65 1.22 9.88
C PHE A 375 16.27 0.86 11.32
N THR A 376 17.18 1.09 12.26
CA THR A 376 16.94 0.79 13.69
C THR A 376 16.89 2.08 14.52
N SER A 377 15.99 2.10 15.50
CA SER A 377 15.71 3.28 16.34
C SER A 377 16.78 3.60 17.40
N HIS A 378 17.87 2.81 17.47
CA HIS A 378 18.90 2.96 18.51
C HIS A 378 20.04 3.92 18.14
N LYS A 379 19.94 4.60 17.02
CA LYS A 379 20.99 5.51 16.50
C LYS A 379 20.71 6.99 16.76
N LEU A 380 19.90 7.29 17.75
CA LEU A 380 19.62 8.68 18.12
C LEU A 380 20.42 9.07 19.34
#